data_dc5ee23b06c86dd7a0852c3c15c0919e
#
_entry.id   dc5ee23b06c86dd7a0852c3c15c0919e
#
_cell.length_a   1.000
_cell.length_b   1.000
_cell.length_c   1.000
_cell.angle_alpha   90.00
_cell.angle_beta   90.00
_cell.angle_gamma   90.00
#
_symmetry.space_group_name_H-M   'P 1'
#
loop_
_entity.id
_entity.type
_entity.pdbx_description
1 polymer ?
#
loop_
_entity_poly.entity_id
_entity_poly.type
_entity_poly.pdbx_seq_one_letter_code
_entity_poly.pdbx_strand_id
1 'polypeptide(L)'
;EAFTISFAEDFLADIASSYRIPIPRYLHRPTPESVIDRSTFNDRFRCLLSRVISYPDSGFAQEEEDELIITFLNAAQNGSSNADQSSTRRRSRALEQALAYIENHPGEVVTVRDICIENGIALRTLNRAFNERFGIGPKAYLNRQRLSAVRAELLRSPPETRVTNIANRWGFWHMGQFANDYRNLFGELPSQTNRD
;
A
#
# COMPACT_ATOMS: atom_id res chain seq x y z
N GLU A 1 0.17 3.89 -16.28
CA GLU A 1 0.40 3.11 -17.50
C GLU A 1 -0.39 1.81 -17.39
N ALA A 2 -1.15 1.48 -18.45
CA ALA A 2 -1.89 0.23 -18.54
C ALA A 2 -1.16 -0.69 -19.53
N PHE A 3 -1.01 -1.95 -19.17
CA PHE A 3 -0.47 -2.98 -20.04
C PHE A 3 -1.59 -3.93 -20.44
N THR A 4 -1.64 -4.33 -21.70
CA THR A 4 -2.50 -5.39 -22.19
C THR A 4 -1.62 -6.59 -22.49
N ILE A 5 -1.92 -7.72 -21.88
CA ILE A 5 -1.25 -8.99 -22.15
C ILE A 5 -2.28 -9.88 -22.85
N SER A 6 -1.95 -10.38 -24.02
CA SER A 6 -2.80 -11.30 -24.76
C SER A 6 -2.11 -12.66 -24.84
N PHE A 7 -2.86 -13.70 -24.50
CA PHE A 7 -2.42 -15.09 -24.64
C PHE A 7 -3.30 -15.80 -25.66
N ALA A 8 -2.72 -16.72 -26.43
CA ALA A 8 -3.53 -17.65 -27.22
C ALA A 8 -4.35 -18.54 -26.26
N GLU A 9 -5.62 -18.74 -26.55
CA GLU A 9 -6.54 -19.46 -25.65
C GLU A 9 -6.09 -20.91 -25.43
N ASP A 10 -5.65 -21.58 -26.50
CA ASP A 10 -5.12 -22.95 -26.45
C ASP A 10 -3.87 -23.05 -25.59
N PHE A 11 -2.95 -22.08 -25.69
CA PHE A 11 -1.71 -22.05 -24.93
C PHE A 11 -1.95 -21.84 -23.43
N LEU A 12 -2.90 -20.97 -23.07
CA LEU A 12 -3.31 -20.78 -21.69
C LEU A 12 -3.93 -22.06 -21.11
N ALA A 13 -4.73 -22.76 -21.91
CA ALA A 13 -5.38 -24.01 -21.52
C ALA A 13 -4.38 -25.16 -21.30
N ASP A 14 -3.37 -25.29 -22.17
CA ASP A 14 -2.35 -26.32 -22.08
C ASP A 14 -1.49 -26.17 -20.82
N ILE A 15 -1.03 -24.95 -20.51
CA ILE A 15 -0.27 -24.69 -19.29
C ILE A 15 -1.13 -24.88 -18.05
N ALA A 16 -2.34 -24.34 -18.03
CA ALA A 16 -3.26 -24.52 -16.92
C ALA A 16 -3.52 -26.00 -16.62
N SER A 17 -3.66 -26.82 -17.66
CA SER A 17 -3.84 -28.27 -17.54
C SER A 17 -2.59 -28.95 -17.01
N SER A 18 -1.40 -28.64 -17.55
CA SER A 18 -0.13 -29.21 -17.18
C SER A 18 0.21 -28.98 -15.70
N TYR A 19 -0.08 -27.79 -15.21
CA TYR A 19 0.17 -27.40 -13.81
C TYR A 19 -1.04 -27.58 -12.89
N ARG A 20 -2.16 -28.13 -13.40
CA ARG A 20 -3.43 -28.36 -12.68
C ARG A 20 -3.99 -27.07 -12.04
N ILE A 21 -3.86 -25.95 -12.73
CA ILE A 21 -4.33 -24.64 -12.29
C ILE A 21 -5.69 -24.40 -12.96
N PRO A 22 -6.81 -24.23 -12.22
CA PRO A 22 -8.10 -23.96 -12.83
C PRO A 22 -8.11 -22.56 -13.48
N ILE A 23 -8.62 -22.48 -14.72
CA ILE A 23 -8.79 -21.19 -15.41
C ILE A 23 -10.06 -20.51 -14.89
N PRO A 24 -9.99 -19.29 -14.34
CA PRO A 24 -11.17 -18.55 -13.91
C PRO A 24 -12.15 -18.30 -15.07
N ARG A 25 -13.45 -18.50 -14.82
CA ARG A 25 -14.49 -18.38 -15.88
C ARG A 25 -14.52 -17.01 -16.56
N TYR A 26 -14.16 -15.95 -15.88
CA TYR A 26 -14.16 -14.59 -16.44
C TYR A 26 -13.05 -14.34 -17.48
N LEU A 27 -12.00 -15.17 -17.51
CA LEU A 27 -10.97 -15.10 -18.56
C LEU A 27 -11.49 -15.59 -19.91
N HIS A 28 -12.50 -16.47 -19.93
CA HIS A 28 -13.17 -16.88 -21.17
C HIS A 28 -14.17 -15.84 -21.71
N ARG A 29 -14.66 -14.93 -20.86
CA ARG A 29 -15.54 -13.82 -21.22
C ARG A 29 -15.18 -12.60 -20.36
N PRO A 30 -14.13 -11.84 -20.77
CA PRO A 30 -13.71 -10.68 -20.02
C PRO A 30 -14.84 -9.63 -19.99
N THR A 31 -15.21 -9.21 -18.78
CA THR A 31 -16.10 -8.07 -18.57
C THR A 31 -15.27 -6.85 -18.21
N PRO A 32 -15.78 -5.62 -18.40
CA PRO A 32 -15.07 -4.40 -17.98
C PRO A 32 -14.69 -4.38 -16.48
N GLU A 33 -15.30 -5.27 -15.69
CA GLU A 33 -15.06 -5.43 -14.26
C GLU A 33 -14.00 -6.50 -13.92
N SER A 34 -13.48 -7.22 -14.94
CA SER A 34 -12.48 -8.27 -14.79
C SER A 34 -11.07 -7.66 -14.73
N VAL A 35 -10.78 -6.88 -13.69
CA VAL A 35 -9.47 -6.26 -13.48
C VAL A 35 -8.68 -7.08 -12.48
N ILE A 36 -7.51 -7.57 -12.88
CA ILE A 36 -6.55 -8.20 -11.98
C ILE A 36 -5.77 -7.10 -11.27
N ASP A 37 -5.79 -7.10 -9.94
CA ASP A 37 -5.11 -6.08 -9.15
C ASP A 37 -3.58 -6.18 -9.32
N ARG A 38 -2.97 -5.05 -9.57
CA ARG A 38 -1.53 -4.87 -9.75
C ARG A 38 -0.70 -5.35 -8.54
N SER A 39 -1.29 -5.31 -7.34
CA SER A 39 -0.65 -5.79 -6.11
C SER A 39 -0.50 -7.31 -6.04
N THR A 40 -1.20 -8.04 -6.91
CA THR A 40 -1.17 -9.51 -6.96
C THR A 40 0.08 -10.04 -7.67
N PHE A 41 0.78 -9.19 -8.43
CA PHE A 41 1.97 -9.57 -9.15
C PHE A 41 3.24 -9.34 -8.31
N ASN A 42 4.03 -10.40 -8.14
CA ASN A 42 5.30 -10.34 -7.41
C ASN A 42 6.38 -9.56 -8.19
N ASP A 43 7.49 -9.24 -7.53
CA ASP A 43 8.59 -8.48 -8.13
C ASP A 43 9.24 -9.21 -9.32
N ARG A 44 9.21 -10.54 -9.34
CA ARG A 44 9.72 -11.35 -10.45
C ARG A 44 8.86 -11.21 -11.70
N PHE A 45 7.53 -11.21 -11.56
CA PHE A 45 6.61 -10.92 -12.66
C PHE A 45 6.87 -9.52 -13.26
N ARG A 46 7.08 -8.53 -12.41
CA ARG A 46 7.41 -7.16 -12.85
C ARG A 46 8.75 -7.10 -13.56
N CYS A 47 9.74 -7.84 -13.08
CA CYS A 47 11.06 -7.93 -13.71
C CYS A 47 10.95 -8.56 -15.11
N LEU A 48 10.22 -9.67 -15.26
CA LEU A 48 9.99 -10.32 -16.54
C LEU A 48 9.25 -9.40 -17.52
N LEU A 49 8.18 -8.74 -17.08
CA LEU A 49 7.47 -7.74 -17.89
C LEU A 49 8.36 -6.57 -18.33
N SER A 50 9.18 -6.04 -17.43
CA SER A 50 10.09 -4.94 -17.73
C SER A 50 11.14 -5.35 -18.78
N ARG A 51 11.61 -6.60 -18.72
CA ARG A 51 12.55 -7.14 -19.71
C ARG A 51 11.91 -7.23 -21.09
N VAL A 52 10.68 -7.74 -21.20
CA VAL A 52 9.95 -7.82 -22.48
C VAL A 52 9.73 -6.46 -23.10
N ILE A 53 9.35 -5.48 -22.28
CA ILE A 53 9.14 -4.10 -22.74
C ILE A 53 10.45 -3.48 -23.25
N SER A 54 11.58 -3.79 -22.57
CA SER A 54 12.89 -3.23 -22.92
C SER A 54 13.55 -3.94 -24.10
N TYR A 55 13.23 -5.22 -24.32
CA TYR A 55 13.84 -6.07 -25.35
C TYR A 55 12.78 -6.96 -26.03
N PRO A 56 11.88 -6.37 -26.85
CA PRO A 56 10.76 -7.12 -27.45
C PRO A 56 11.18 -8.28 -28.36
N ASP A 57 12.37 -8.22 -28.95
CA ASP A 57 12.88 -9.23 -29.87
C ASP A 57 13.65 -10.38 -29.18
N SER A 58 13.85 -10.32 -27.85
CA SER A 58 14.68 -11.32 -27.15
C SER A 58 13.96 -12.65 -26.88
N GLY A 59 12.65 -12.73 -27.07
CA GLY A 59 11.85 -13.91 -26.76
C GLY A 59 11.92 -14.32 -25.28
N PHE A 60 11.05 -15.21 -24.87
CA PHE A 60 11.13 -15.89 -23.57
C PHE A 60 11.74 -17.28 -23.74
N ALA A 61 12.49 -17.74 -22.74
CA ALA A 61 12.69 -19.17 -22.58
C ALA A 61 11.36 -19.81 -22.17
N GLN A 62 11.11 -21.05 -22.58
CA GLN A 62 9.86 -21.78 -22.28
C GLN A 62 9.51 -21.74 -20.78
N GLU A 63 10.51 -21.90 -19.92
CA GLU A 63 10.33 -21.85 -18.46
C GLU A 63 9.86 -20.47 -17.94
N GLU A 64 10.28 -19.39 -18.61
CA GLU A 64 9.88 -18.02 -18.26
C GLU A 64 8.46 -17.70 -18.73
N GLU A 65 8.06 -18.25 -19.88
CA GLU A 65 6.67 -18.15 -20.36
C GLU A 65 5.71 -18.88 -19.41
N ASP A 66 6.08 -20.11 -19.04
CA ASP A 66 5.31 -20.92 -18.09
C ASP A 66 5.17 -20.19 -16.75
N GLU A 67 6.26 -19.60 -16.21
CA GLU A 67 6.24 -18.86 -14.95
C GLU A 67 5.33 -17.61 -15.02
N LEU A 68 5.37 -16.88 -16.14
CA LEU A 68 4.50 -15.73 -16.36
C LEU A 68 3.03 -16.15 -16.34
N ILE A 69 2.67 -17.23 -17.03
CA ILE A 69 1.29 -17.70 -17.12
C ILE A 69 0.82 -18.27 -15.79
N ILE A 70 1.66 -19.06 -15.10
CA ILE A 70 1.34 -19.58 -13.76
C ILE A 70 1.08 -18.43 -12.79
N THR A 71 1.94 -17.41 -12.80
CA THR A 71 1.77 -16.23 -11.94
C THR A 71 0.50 -15.46 -12.29
N PHE A 72 0.21 -15.30 -13.58
CA PHE A 72 -1.03 -14.67 -14.05
C PHE A 72 -2.27 -15.45 -13.64
N LEU A 73 -2.29 -16.78 -13.85
CA LEU A 73 -3.42 -17.63 -13.48
C LEU A 73 -3.68 -17.63 -11.96
N ASN A 74 -2.62 -17.70 -11.16
CA ASN A 74 -2.74 -17.62 -9.70
C ASN A 74 -3.27 -16.24 -9.26
N ALA A 75 -2.80 -15.17 -9.87
CA ALA A 75 -3.30 -13.81 -9.64
C ALA A 75 -4.78 -13.69 -10.04
N ALA A 76 -5.14 -14.28 -11.18
CA ALA A 76 -6.50 -14.30 -11.68
C ALA A 76 -7.46 -15.10 -10.77
N GLN A 77 -7.02 -16.22 -10.20
CA GLN A 77 -7.81 -16.98 -9.23
C GLN A 77 -8.10 -16.19 -7.95
N ASN A 78 -7.11 -15.45 -7.46
CA ASN A 78 -7.27 -14.59 -6.28
C ASN A 78 -8.17 -13.38 -6.54
N GLY A 79 -8.31 -12.95 -7.82
CA GLY A 79 -9.20 -11.86 -8.26
C GLY A 79 -10.65 -12.26 -8.48
N SER A 80 -10.99 -13.55 -8.40
CA SER A 80 -12.21 -14.12 -9.00
C SER A 80 -13.44 -14.19 -8.11
N SER A 81 -13.49 -13.60 -6.92
CA SER A 81 -14.75 -13.42 -6.21
C SER A 81 -15.24 -11.98 -6.33
N ASN A 82 -16.44 -11.77 -6.88
CA ASN A 82 -17.12 -10.46 -6.89
C ASN A 82 -17.20 -9.84 -5.48
N ALA A 83 -17.23 -10.67 -4.43
CA ALA A 83 -17.16 -10.25 -3.05
C ALA A 83 -15.76 -9.70 -2.68
N ASP A 84 -14.68 -10.28 -3.19
CA ASP A 84 -13.31 -9.82 -2.94
C ASP A 84 -12.95 -8.56 -3.73
N GLN A 85 -13.39 -8.43 -4.98
CA GLN A 85 -13.20 -7.20 -5.77
C GLN A 85 -13.98 -6.03 -5.16
N SER A 86 -15.21 -6.23 -4.75
CA SER A 86 -16.01 -5.21 -4.06
C SER A 86 -15.37 -4.82 -2.73
N SER A 87 -14.79 -5.76 -2.01
CA SER A 87 -14.08 -5.50 -0.76
C SER A 87 -12.74 -4.80 -0.99
N THR A 88 -11.99 -5.14 -2.03
CA THR A 88 -10.73 -4.49 -2.42
C THR A 88 -10.97 -3.06 -2.87
N ARG A 89 -11.92 -2.81 -3.77
CA ARG A 89 -12.32 -1.45 -4.19
C ARG A 89 -12.77 -0.60 -3.00
N ARG A 90 -13.52 -1.18 -2.06
CA ARG A 90 -13.93 -0.49 -0.82
C ARG A 90 -12.73 -0.11 0.04
N ARG A 91 -11.72 -1.00 0.17
CA ARG A 91 -10.49 -0.72 0.93
C ARG A 91 -9.64 0.36 0.25
N SER A 92 -9.45 0.27 -1.07
CA SER A 92 -8.71 1.31 -1.83
C SER A 92 -9.37 2.67 -1.68
N ARG A 93 -10.69 2.75 -1.85
CA ARG A 93 -11.44 4.00 -1.65
C ARG A 93 -11.34 4.52 -0.22
N ALA A 94 -11.44 3.64 0.76
CA ALA A 94 -11.29 4.01 2.16
C ALA A 94 -9.90 4.57 2.47
N LEU A 95 -8.86 4.00 1.87
CA LEU A 95 -7.50 4.51 1.99
C LEU A 95 -7.35 5.90 1.37
N GLU A 96 -7.83 6.09 0.13
CA GLU A 96 -7.79 7.38 -0.57
C GLU A 96 -8.52 8.47 0.22
N GLN A 97 -9.72 8.18 0.72
CA GLN A 97 -10.49 9.11 1.55
C GLN A 97 -9.75 9.46 2.85
N ALA A 98 -9.16 8.46 3.52
CA ALA A 98 -8.40 8.67 4.74
C ALA A 98 -7.16 9.54 4.53
N LEU A 99 -6.39 9.27 3.46
CA LEU A 99 -5.20 10.06 3.12
C LEU A 99 -5.58 11.50 2.75
N ALA A 100 -6.61 11.68 1.93
CA ALA A 100 -7.12 13.00 1.59
C ALA A 100 -7.60 13.76 2.83
N TYR A 101 -8.27 13.09 3.78
CA TYR A 101 -8.68 13.71 5.04
C TYR A 101 -7.46 14.19 5.84
N ILE A 102 -6.42 13.36 5.97
CA ILE A 102 -5.18 13.72 6.68
C ILE A 102 -4.49 14.93 6.01
N GLU A 103 -4.40 14.94 4.68
CA GLU A 103 -3.78 16.01 3.90
C GLU A 103 -4.54 17.34 4.01
N ASN A 104 -5.87 17.29 4.13
CA ASN A 104 -6.72 18.47 4.26
C ASN A 104 -6.76 19.06 5.68
N HIS A 105 -6.14 18.40 6.68
CA HIS A 105 -6.07 18.87 8.07
C HIS A 105 -4.61 19.04 8.53
N PRO A 106 -3.82 19.90 7.85
CA PRO A 106 -2.42 20.10 8.18
C PRO A 106 -2.28 20.78 9.54
N GLY A 107 -1.43 20.20 10.39
CA GLY A 107 -1.17 20.74 11.74
C GLY A 107 -2.21 20.34 12.81
N GLU A 108 -3.24 19.63 12.44
CA GLU A 108 -4.22 19.11 13.40
C GLU A 108 -3.85 17.71 13.90
N VAL A 109 -4.28 17.41 15.13
CA VAL A 109 -4.09 16.07 15.72
C VAL A 109 -5.22 15.16 15.27
N VAL A 110 -5.15 14.73 14.00
CA VAL A 110 -6.14 13.79 13.42
C VAL A 110 -6.07 12.44 14.13
N THR A 111 -7.22 11.89 14.49
CA THR A 111 -7.35 10.55 15.08
C THR A 111 -7.98 9.54 14.10
N VAL A 112 -7.78 8.24 14.37
CA VAL A 112 -8.44 7.17 13.60
C VAL A 112 -9.97 7.29 13.66
N ARG A 113 -10.49 7.77 14.80
CA ARG A 113 -11.92 7.97 15.00
C ARG A 113 -12.46 9.06 14.09
N ASP A 114 -11.75 10.18 13.98
CA ASP A 114 -12.16 11.30 13.12
C ASP A 114 -12.26 10.85 11.67
N ILE A 115 -11.23 10.12 11.18
CA ILE A 115 -11.23 9.55 9.82
C ILE A 115 -12.45 8.65 9.61
N CYS A 116 -12.74 7.76 10.57
CA CYS A 116 -13.87 6.83 10.46
C CYS A 116 -15.20 7.56 10.41
N ILE A 117 -15.42 8.56 11.28
CA ILE A 117 -16.69 9.28 11.42
C ILE A 117 -16.92 10.17 10.19
N GLU A 118 -15.95 11.02 9.86
CA GLU A 118 -16.10 12.02 8.81
C GLU A 118 -16.23 11.40 7.40
N ASN A 119 -15.63 10.24 7.18
CA ASN A 119 -15.68 9.55 5.89
C ASN A 119 -16.66 8.36 5.85
N GLY A 120 -17.35 8.06 6.95
CA GLY A 120 -18.24 6.90 7.03
C GLY A 120 -17.54 5.55 6.85
N ILE A 121 -16.25 5.44 7.23
CA ILE A 121 -15.43 4.26 7.03
C ILE A 121 -15.46 3.40 8.29
N ALA A 122 -15.80 2.11 8.14
CA ALA A 122 -15.69 1.17 9.24
C ALA A 122 -14.22 0.94 9.64
N LEU A 123 -13.92 0.95 10.94
CA LEU A 123 -12.56 0.78 11.49
C LEU A 123 -11.85 -0.47 10.94
N ARG A 124 -12.57 -1.60 10.77
CA ARG A 124 -12.02 -2.83 10.19
C ARG A 124 -11.54 -2.64 8.75
N THR A 125 -12.30 -1.89 7.95
CA THR A 125 -11.96 -1.58 6.56
C THR A 125 -10.71 -0.70 6.50
N LEU A 126 -10.67 0.35 7.33
CA LEU A 126 -9.54 1.26 7.43
C LEU A 126 -8.26 0.52 7.87
N ASN A 127 -8.34 -0.32 8.92
CA ASN A 127 -7.21 -1.12 9.39
C ASN A 127 -6.65 -2.04 8.28
N ARG A 128 -7.54 -2.73 7.56
CA ARG A 128 -7.12 -3.60 6.44
C ARG A 128 -6.46 -2.79 5.34
N ALA A 129 -7.06 -1.68 4.93
CA ALA A 129 -6.54 -0.81 3.87
C ALA A 129 -5.12 -0.30 4.18
N PHE A 130 -4.88 0.17 5.42
CA PHE A 130 -3.56 0.65 5.84
C PHE A 130 -2.53 -0.49 5.95
N ASN A 131 -2.91 -1.64 6.53
CA ASN A 131 -2.01 -2.80 6.60
C ASN A 131 -1.63 -3.34 5.21
N GLU A 132 -2.59 -3.44 4.29
CA GLU A 132 -2.32 -3.87 2.92
C GLU A 132 -1.38 -2.91 2.17
N ARG A 133 -1.50 -1.61 2.40
CA ARG A 133 -0.72 -0.59 1.67
C ARG A 133 0.62 -0.27 2.30
N PHE A 134 0.69 -0.19 3.63
CA PHE A 134 1.84 0.33 4.37
C PHE A 134 2.47 -0.70 5.33
N GLY A 135 1.87 -1.88 5.49
CA GLY A 135 2.30 -2.88 6.46
C GLY A 135 2.07 -2.48 7.93
N ILE A 136 1.40 -1.35 8.17
CA ILE A 136 1.10 -0.83 9.52
C ILE A 136 -0.34 -0.33 9.59
N GLY A 137 -0.93 -0.38 10.79
CA GLY A 137 -2.28 0.15 11.00
C GLY A 137 -2.36 1.68 10.97
N PRO A 138 -3.55 2.26 10.81
CA PRO A 138 -3.76 3.71 10.70
C PRO A 138 -3.27 4.49 11.92
N LYS A 139 -3.41 3.94 13.13
CA LYS A 139 -2.89 4.57 14.35
C LYS A 139 -1.37 4.74 14.32
N ALA A 140 -0.64 3.70 13.89
CA ALA A 140 0.82 3.74 13.77
C ALA A 140 1.25 4.70 12.65
N TYR A 141 0.51 4.73 11.54
CA TYR A 141 0.74 5.67 10.46
C TYR A 141 0.61 7.13 10.93
N LEU A 142 -0.51 7.49 11.59
CA LEU A 142 -0.72 8.81 12.14
C LEU A 142 0.33 9.20 13.18
N ASN A 143 0.77 8.24 14.00
CA ASN A 143 1.86 8.48 14.97
C ASN A 143 3.17 8.84 14.25
N ARG A 144 3.53 8.10 13.19
CA ARG A 144 4.73 8.40 12.38
C ARG A 144 4.64 9.78 11.70
N GLN A 145 3.47 10.15 11.17
CA GLN A 145 3.24 11.46 10.57
C GLN A 145 3.47 12.59 11.61
N ARG A 146 2.90 12.46 12.81
CA ARG A 146 3.08 13.43 13.89
C ARG A 146 4.52 13.53 14.36
N LEU A 147 5.23 12.39 14.50
CA LEU A 147 6.66 12.38 14.83
C LEU A 147 7.50 13.09 13.77
N SER A 148 7.19 12.88 12.48
CA SER A 148 7.84 13.58 11.37
C SER A 148 7.59 15.08 11.41
N ALA A 149 6.37 15.49 11.74
CA ALA A 149 6.03 16.91 11.91
C ALA A 149 6.78 17.55 13.11
N VAL A 150 6.85 16.84 14.25
CA VAL A 150 7.66 17.28 15.40
C VAL A 150 9.11 17.45 14.98
N ARG A 151 9.70 16.49 14.26
CA ARG A 151 11.09 16.60 13.81
C ARG A 151 11.31 17.79 12.89
N ALA A 152 10.41 17.99 11.92
CA ALA A 152 10.47 19.11 11.01
C ALA A 152 10.35 20.46 11.73
N GLU A 153 9.57 20.52 12.82
CA GLU A 153 9.43 21.71 13.63
C GLU A 153 10.65 21.92 14.54
N LEU A 154 11.22 20.87 15.13
CA LEU A 154 12.45 20.94 15.90
C LEU A 154 13.61 21.52 15.07
N LEU A 155 13.78 21.05 13.83
CA LEU A 155 14.83 21.53 12.92
C LEU A 155 14.70 23.01 12.56
N ARG A 156 13.50 23.59 12.63
CA ARG A 156 13.24 24.99 12.28
C ARG A 156 13.11 25.91 13.50
N SER A 157 13.00 25.31 14.68
CA SER A 157 12.78 26.08 15.92
C SER A 157 14.10 26.58 16.52
N PRO A 158 14.10 27.77 17.14
CA PRO A 158 15.25 28.25 17.91
C PRO A 158 15.68 27.21 18.97
N PRO A 159 16.99 27.12 19.27
CA PRO A 159 17.54 26.15 20.24
C PRO A 159 16.90 26.25 21.63
N GLU A 160 16.42 27.42 22.04
CA GLU A 160 15.75 27.64 23.33
C GLU A 160 14.36 27.05 23.42
N THR A 161 13.77 26.66 22.27
CA THR A 161 12.42 26.11 22.25
C THR A 161 12.42 24.73 22.91
N ARG A 162 11.60 24.55 23.93
CA ARG A 162 11.51 23.29 24.66
C ARG A 162 10.87 22.19 23.78
N VAL A 163 11.54 21.06 23.68
CA VAL A 163 11.02 19.85 22.99
C VAL A 163 9.59 19.51 23.44
N THR A 164 9.33 19.62 24.75
CA THR A 164 8.01 19.32 25.33
C THR A 164 6.91 20.21 24.77
N ASN A 165 7.20 21.49 24.48
CA ASN A 165 6.20 22.41 23.94
C ASN A 165 5.83 22.02 22.50
N ILE A 166 6.83 21.61 21.70
CA ILE A 166 6.60 21.13 20.35
C ILE A 166 5.83 19.81 20.38
N ALA A 167 6.29 18.84 21.17
CA ALA A 167 5.65 17.55 21.30
C ALA A 167 4.16 17.66 21.72
N ASN A 168 3.86 18.53 22.70
CA ASN A 168 2.49 18.74 23.18
C ASN A 168 1.59 19.32 22.09
N ARG A 169 2.06 20.23 21.24
CA ARG A 169 1.28 20.75 20.09
C ARG A 169 0.86 19.65 19.13
N TRP A 170 1.72 18.65 18.98
CA TRP A 170 1.44 17.48 18.12
C TRP A 170 0.74 16.32 18.86
N GLY A 171 0.20 16.59 20.08
CA GLY A 171 -0.61 15.65 20.83
C GLY A 171 0.19 14.56 21.59
N PHE A 172 1.47 14.78 21.85
CA PHE A 172 2.28 13.90 22.67
C PHE A 172 2.33 14.42 24.11
N TRP A 173 1.58 13.78 24.99
CA TRP A 173 1.50 14.15 26.41
C TRP A 173 2.38 13.30 27.32
N HIS A 174 2.76 12.08 26.88
CA HIS A 174 3.62 11.16 27.61
C HIS A 174 5.04 11.20 27.06
N MET A 175 5.88 12.04 27.65
CA MET A 175 7.23 12.33 27.12
C MET A 175 8.15 11.10 27.05
N GLY A 176 8.03 10.16 27.98
CA GLY A 176 8.82 8.91 27.94
C GLY A 176 8.46 8.04 26.71
N GLN A 177 7.17 7.87 26.44
CA GLN A 177 6.71 7.15 25.25
C GLN A 177 7.08 7.88 23.98
N PHE A 178 6.86 9.20 23.94
CA PHE A 178 7.26 10.04 22.82
C PHE A 178 8.76 9.92 22.48
N ALA A 179 9.64 10.00 23.48
CA ALA A 179 11.09 9.90 23.28
C ALA A 179 11.48 8.51 22.72
N ASN A 180 10.84 7.44 23.21
CA ASN A 180 11.06 6.09 22.69
C ASN A 180 10.56 5.93 21.26
N ASP A 181 9.37 6.39 20.95
CA ASP A 181 8.78 6.32 19.61
C ASP A 181 9.63 7.14 18.61
N TYR A 182 10.09 8.32 19.02
CA TYR A 182 10.95 9.18 18.22
C TYR A 182 12.28 8.51 17.92
N ARG A 183 12.94 7.96 18.95
CA ARG A 183 14.22 7.24 18.80
C ARG A 183 14.06 5.99 17.91
N ASN A 184 12.99 5.25 18.07
CA ASN A 184 12.72 4.07 17.23
C ASN A 184 12.51 4.46 15.75
N LEU A 185 11.98 5.64 15.46
CA LEU A 185 11.72 6.09 14.10
C LEU A 185 12.95 6.76 13.46
N PHE A 186 13.70 7.57 14.22
CA PHE A 186 14.77 8.42 13.68
C PHE A 186 16.18 8.03 14.12
N GLY A 187 16.32 7.06 15.04
CA GLY A 187 17.62 6.61 15.54
C GLY A 187 18.28 7.56 16.57
N GLU A 188 17.63 8.68 16.89
CA GLU A 188 18.13 9.73 17.82
C GLU A 188 17.05 10.15 18.81
N LEU A 189 17.42 10.76 19.93
CA LEU A 189 16.46 11.37 20.84
C LEU A 189 16.00 12.74 20.30
N PRO A 190 14.76 13.19 20.64
CA PRO A 190 14.28 14.52 20.22
C PRO A 190 15.17 15.67 20.67
N SER A 191 15.88 15.51 21.79
CA SER A 191 16.83 16.49 22.31
C SER A 191 18.16 16.54 21.54
N GLN A 192 18.44 15.50 20.76
CA GLN A 192 19.66 15.35 19.95
C GLN A 192 19.45 15.83 18.50
N THR A 193 18.21 16.06 18.12
CA THR A 193 17.90 16.60 16.78
C THR A 193 18.59 17.94 16.64
N ASN A 194 19.46 18.05 15.63
CA ASN A 194 20.26 19.26 15.39
C ASN A 194 19.33 20.43 15.08
N ARG A 195 19.60 21.56 15.72
CA ARG A 195 18.85 22.82 15.58
C ARG A 195 19.85 23.90 15.19
N ASP A 196 20.14 23.95 13.90
CA ASP A 196 21.00 25.00 13.34
C ASP A 196 20.25 26.33 13.24
#